data_c92bddd134b2bdf7bc1b4e1054a21249
#
_entry.id   c92bddd134b2bdf7bc1b4e1054a21249
#
_cell.length_a   1.000
_cell.length_b   1.000
_cell.length_c   1.000
_cell.angle_alpha   90.00
_cell.angle_beta   90.00
_cell.angle_gamma   90.00
#
_symmetry.space_group_name_H-M   'P 1'
#
loop_
_entity.id
_entity.type
_entity.pdbx_description
1 polymer ?
#
loop_
_entity_poly.entity_id
_entity_poly.type
_entity_poly.pdbx_seq_one_letter_code
_entity_poly.pdbx_strand_id
1 'polypeptide(L)'
;DFNQSRSVFWYVAEGLKRRMEKDLPITILSCDNMQMNGNVARCAFMSYFEAKYPEVAAWAKKKVTFPNSMVDRITPVTKPGKVTDVCCEDFIQWVIEDNFIAGRPAWEKVGVTFTHDVTPYEIMKLSLLNASHTLLSYPAYMEGFRKVDAVMADERYRAMIKLFMNRDVTPYVPVPEGVDLEA
;
A
#
# COMPACT_ATOMS: atom_id res chain seq x y z
N ASP A 1 -17.00 -6.28 -18.30
CA ASP A 1 -18.40 -6.66 -18.16
C ASP A 1 -18.62 -7.25 -16.76
N PHE A 2 -19.21 -6.45 -15.85
CA PHE A 2 -19.48 -6.88 -14.47
C PHE A 2 -20.48 -8.04 -14.35
N ASN A 3 -21.06 -8.48 -15.44
CA ASN A 3 -22.10 -9.51 -15.44
C ASN A 3 -21.57 -10.95 -15.61
N GLN A 4 -20.32 -11.15 -16.02
CA GLN A 4 -19.81 -12.47 -16.37
C GLN A 4 -18.53 -12.89 -15.64
N SER A 5 -17.80 -11.98 -14.99
CA SER A 5 -16.59 -12.36 -14.27
C SER A 5 -16.84 -12.45 -12.77
N ARG A 6 -16.42 -13.52 -12.15
CA ARG A 6 -16.28 -13.65 -10.70
C ARG A 6 -15.07 -12.83 -10.25
N SER A 7 -15.22 -11.50 -10.26
CA SER A 7 -14.21 -10.57 -9.80
C SER A 7 -14.14 -10.55 -8.26
N VAL A 8 -13.10 -9.92 -7.71
CA VAL A 8 -12.99 -9.70 -6.27
C VAL A 8 -14.24 -9.01 -5.69
N PHE A 9 -14.84 -8.10 -6.43
CA PHE A 9 -16.08 -7.39 -6.03
C PHE A 9 -17.23 -8.35 -5.78
N TRP A 10 -17.40 -9.35 -6.65
CA TRP A 10 -18.43 -10.37 -6.49
C TRP A 10 -18.20 -11.23 -5.26
N TYR A 11 -16.96 -11.73 -5.06
CA TYR A 11 -16.63 -12.54 -3.88
C TYR A 11 -16.86 -11.80 -2.57
N VAL A 12 -16.44 -10.53 -2.53
CA VAL A 12 -16.65 -9.68 -1.34
C VAL A 12 -18.14 -9.44 -1.11
N ALA A 13 -18.92 -9.12 -2.15
CA ALA A 13 -20.36 -8.94 -2.03
C ALA A 13 -21.07 -10.20 -1.48
N GLU A 14 -20.74 -11.38 -1.99
CA GLU A 14 -21.29 -12.64 -1.49
C GLU A 14 -20.88 -12.94 -0.04
N GLY A 15 -19.63 -12.58 0.32
CA GLY A 15 -19.18 -12.66 1.71
C GLY A 15 -19.94 -11.70 2.63
N LEU A 16 -20.19 -10.47 2.17
CA LEU A 16 -20.92 -9.47 2.95
C LEU A 16 -22.41 -9.83 3.12
N LYS A 17 -23.07 -10.45 2.15
CA LYS A 17 -24.45 -10.97 2.31
C LYS A 17 -24.54 -11.90 3.51
N ARG A 18 -23.63 -12.88 3.60
CA ARG A 18 -23.58 -13.84 4.70
C ARG A 18 -23.29 -13.19 6.07
N ARG A 19 -22.47 -12.12 6.07
CA ARG A 19 -22.16 -11.37 7.28
C ARG A 19 -23.32 -10.48 7.68
N MET A 20 -24.04 -9.90 6.73
CA MET A 20 -25.25 -9.10 6.97
C MET A 20 -26.35 -9.90 7.67
N GLU A 21 -26.57 -11.17 7.28
CA GLU A 21 -27.53 -12.07 7.93
C GLU A 21 -27.25 -12.24 9.45
N LYS A 22 -26.00 -12.14 9.85
CA LYS A 22 -25.54 -12.29 11.24
C LYS A 22 -25.15 -10.98 11.91
N ASP A 23 -25.31 -9.86 11.22
CA ASP A 23 -24.86 -8.51 11.61
C ASP A 23 -23.38 -8.46 12.06
N LEU A 24 -22.50 -9.14 11.37
CA LEU A 24 -21.07 -9.24 11.68
C LEU A 24 -20.27 -8.20 10.89
N PRO A 25 -19.80 -7.10 11.51
CA PRO A 25 -19.00 -6.08 10.85
C PRO A 25 -17.65 -6.63 10.38
N ILE A 26 -17.03 -5.95 9.43
CA ILE A 26 -15.71 -6.33 8.90
C ILE A 26 -14.92 -5.11 8.43
N THR A 27 -13.61 -5.21 8.50
CA THR A 27 -12.70 -4.27 7.87
C THR A 27 -12.14 -4.88 6.59
N ILE A 28 -12.18 -4.12 5.50
CA ILE A 28 -11.54 -4.46 4.22
C ILE A 28 -10.31 -3.59 4.09
N LEU A 29 -9.14 -4.23 4.14
CA LEU A 29 -7.84 -3.56 4.10
C LEU A 29 -7.22 -3.72 2.71
N SER A 30 -7.11 -2.61 1.98
CA SER A 30 -6.36 -2.56 0.73
C SER A 30 -4.86 -2.44 1.04
N CYS A 31 -4.05 -3.24 0.34
CA CYS A 31 -2.59 -3.15 0.36
C CYS A 31 -2.06 -2.76 -1.03
N ASP A 32 -2.88 -2.10 -1.84
CA ASP A 32 -2.48 -1.65 -3.16
C ASP A 32 -1.52 -0.46 -3.06
N ASN A 33 -0.54 -0.41 -3.97
CA ASN A 33 0.47 0.64 -3.99
C ASN A 33 -0.07 1.90 -4.69
N MET A 34 -0.99 2.57 -4.03
CA MET A 34 -1.60 3.82 -4.49
C MET A 34 -1.98 4.69 -3.29
N GLN A 35 -1.98 6.01 -3.49
CA GLN A 35 -2.41 6.94 -2.45
C GLN A 35 -3.87 6.72 -2.09
N MET A 36 -4.17 6.82 -0.78
CA MET A 36 -5.52 6.68 -0.24
C MET A 36 -6.21 5.38 -0.69
N ASN A 37 -5.47 4.30 -0.73
CA ASN A 37 -5.91 3.00 -1.26
C ASN A 37 -7.20 2.47 -0.60
N GLY A 38 -7.40 2.71 0.68
CA GLY A 38 -8.63 2.37 1.39
C GLY A 38 -9.83 3.18 0.88
N ASN A 39 -9.66 4.48 0.65
CA ASN A 39 -10.71 5.34 0.09
C ASN A 39 -11.08 4.92 -1.33
N VAL A 40 -10.07 4.61 -2.15
CA VAL A 40 -10.28 4.11 -3.52
C VAL A 40 -11.00 2.76 -3.50
N ALA A 41 -10.57 1.83 -2.65
CA ALA A 41 -11.23 0.55 -2.46
C ALA A 41 -12.69 0.73 -2.01
N ARG A 42 -12.93 1.60 -1.02
CA ARG A 42 -14.28 1.93 -0.57
C ARG A 42 -15.16 2.43 -1.72
N CYS A 43 -14.65 3.38 -2.49
CA CYS A 43 -15.39 3.95 -3.62
C CYS A 43 -15.75 2.86 -4.64
N ALA A 44 -14.79 2.03 -5.03
CA ALA A 44 -14.98 0.97 -6.00
C ALA A 44 -15.96 -0.12 -5.51
N PHE A 45 -15.78 -0.63 -4.29
CA PHE A 45 -16.67 -1.64 -3.70
C PHE A 45 -18.09 -1.10 -3.49
N MET A 46 -18.21 0.12 -2.94
CA MET A 46 -19.53 0.71 -2.70
C MET A 46 -20.28 0.97 -4.00
N SER A 47 -19.62 1.47 -5.05
CA SER A 47 -20.23 1.64 -6.36
C SER A 47 -20.74 0.32 -6.94
N TYR A 48 -19.97 -0.75 -6.79
CA TYR A 48 -20.40 -2.08 -7.22
C TYR A 48 -21.60 -2.58 -6.41
N PHE A 49 -21.60 -2.42 -5.08
CA PHE A 49 -22.70 -2.84 -4.22
C PHE A 49 -23.97 -2.04 -4.52
N GLU A 50 -23.86 -0.72 -4.68
CA GLU A 50 -25.02 0.13 -5.01
C GLU A 50 -25.65 -0.25 -6.33
N ALA A 51 -24.84 -0.64 -7.33
CA ALA A 51 -25.33 -1.06 -8.64
C ALA A 51 -25.96 -2.46 -8.66
N LYS A 52 -25.48 -3.39 -7.83
CA LYS A 52 -25.86 -4.81 -7.93
C LYS A 52 -26.57 -5.35 -6.69
N TYR A 53 -26.31 -4.79 -5.52
CA TYR A 53 -26.77 -5.29 -4.21
C TYR A 53 -27.08 -4.12 -3.26
N PRO A 54 -28.13 -3.31 -3.53
CA PRO A 54 -28.42 -2.09 -2.76
C PRO A 54 -28.58 -2.32 -1.24
N GLU A 55 -29.12 -3.47 -0.84
CA GLU A 55 -29.25 -3.87 0.56
C GLU A 55 -27.87 -4.08 1.23
N VAL A 56 -26.94 -4.70 0.52
CA VAL A 56 -25.57 -4.88 0.99
C VAL A 56 -24.87 -3.52 1.11
N ALA A 57 -25.08 -2.62 0.15
CA ALA A 57 -24.54 -1.27 0.19
C ALA A 57 -25.03 -0.50 1.42
N ALA A 58 -26.34 -0.56 1.71
CA ALA A 58 -26.93 0.12 2.86
C ALA A 58 -26.37 -0.40 4.20
N TRP A 59 -26.15 -1.71 4.32
CA TRP A 59 -25.53 -2.33 5.48
C TRP A 59 -24.04 -2.00 5.57
N ALA A 60 -23.30 -2.13 4.46
CA ALA A 60 -21.87 -1.91 4.39
C ALA A 60 -21.47 -0.48 4.79
N LYS A 61 -22.28 0.54 4.47
CA LYS A 61 -22.08 1.93 4.92
C LYS A 61 -21.92 2.07 6.43
N LYS A 62 -22.50 1.15 7.19
CA LYS A 62 -22.53 1.17 8.68
C LYS A 62 -21.61 0.13 9.31
N LYS A 63 -21.29 -0.93 8.59
CA LYS A 63 -20.68 -2.15 9.16
C LYS A 63 -19.38 -2.56 8.47
N VAL A 64 -18.90 -1.77 7.50
CA VAL A 64 -17.64 -2.04 6.82
C VAL A 64 -16.75 -0.79 6.87
N THR A 65 -15.52 -0.96 7.34
CA THR A 65 -14.49 0.09 7.27
C THR A 65 -13.44 -0.25 6.22
N PHE A 66 -12.80 0.78 5.69
CA PHE A 66 -11.77 0.70 4.66
C PHE A 66 -10.61 1.61 5.07
N PRO A 67 -9.76 1.20 6.02
CA PRO A 67 -8.59 2.00 6.40
C PRO A 67 -7.65 2.15 5.22
N ASN A 68 -7.02 3.30 5.11
CA ASN A 68 -5.89 3.48 4.21
C ASN A 68 -4.67 2.78 4.78
N SER A 69 -3.76 2.35 3.92
CA SER A 69 -2.49 1.77 4.33
C SER A 69 -1.37 2.16 3.37
N MET A 70 -0.17 2.31 3.92
CA MET A 70 1.05 2.42 3.14
C MET A 70 1.89 1.17 3.41
N VAL A 71 2.23 0.45 2.36
CA VAL A 71 3.03 -0.76 2.44
C VAL A 71 4.24 -0.61 1.53
N ASP A 72 5.40 -0.99 2.05
CA ASP A 72 6.65 -1.00 1.30
C ASP A 72 7.45 -2.26 1.62
N ARG A 73 7.53 -3.13 0.64
CA ARG A 73 8.37 -4.32 0.61
C ARG A 73 8.49 -4.82 -0.82
N ILE A 74 9.71 -4.95 -1.32
CA ILE A 74 9.95 -5.46 -2.66
C ILE A 74 9.83 -6.98 -2.68
N THR A 75 9.03 -7.49 -3.62
CA THR A 75 8.92 -8.92 -3.92
C THR A 75 9.37 -9.14 -5.37
N PRO A 76 10.65 -9.47 -5.60
CA PRO A 76 11.15 -9.74 -6.94
C PRO A 76 10.50 -11.00 -7.52
N VAL A 77 10.67 -11.18 -8.83
CA VAL A 77 10.16 -12.38 -9.52
C VAL A 77 10.71 -13.63 -8.81
N THR A 78 9.80 -14.43 -8.28
CA THR A 78 10.14 -15.69 -7.60
C THR A 78 10.72 -16.68 -8.61
N LYS A 79 11.90 -17.24 -8.32
CA LYS A 79 12.46 -18.31 -9.11
C LYS A 79 11.57 -19.56 -9.02
N PRO A 80 11.52 -20.39 -10.05
CA PRO A 80 10.77 -21.66 -9.98
C PRO A 80 11.17 -22.47 -8.75
N GLY A 81 10.21 -22.81 -7.92
CA GLY A 81 10.37 -23.53 -6.66
C GLY A 81 9.01 -24.05 -6.21
N LYS A 82 8.78 -24.15 -4.90
CA LYS A 82 7.46 -24.44 -4.36
C LYS A 82 6.51 -23.27 -4.65
N VAL A 83 5.27 -23.56 -5.02
CA VAL A 83 4.23 -22.57 -5.36
C VAL A 83 4.00 -21.55 -4.24
N THR A 84 4.31 -21.92 -3.01
CA THR A 84 4.14 -21.09 -1.82
C THR A 84 5.37 -20.23 -1.46
N ASP A 85 6.51 -20.45 -2.13
CA ASP A 85 7.72 -19.73 -1.80
C ASP A 85 7.72 -18.36 -2.49
N VAL A 86 7.73 -17.29 -1.69
CA VAL A 86 7.82 -15.91 -2.17
C VAL A 86 9.12 -15.31 -1.68
N CYS A 87 9.96 -14.88 -2.61
CA CYS A 87 11.18 -14.14 -2.29
C CYS A 87 10.81 -12.67 -2.02
N CYS A 88 11.37 -12.08 -0.99
CA CYS A 88 11.20 -10.66 -0.66
C CYS A 88 12.46 -10.10 -0.02
N GLU A 89 12.58 -8.78 0.04
CA GLU A 89 13.62 -8.13 0.80
C GLU A 89 13.37 -8.21 2.31
N ASP A 90 14.41 -7.99 3.11
CA ASP A 90 14.31 -8.01 4.58
C ASP A 90 13.57 -6.80 5.12
N PHE A 91 13.66 -5.66 4.42
CA PHE A 91 12.92 -4.45 4.79
C PHE A 91 11.42 -4.65 4.65
N ILE A 92 10.68 -4.16 5.63
CA ILE A 92 9.22 -4.03 5.60
C ILE A 92 8.81 -2.76 6.31
N GLN A 93 7.96 -1.98 5.67
CA GLN A 93 7.22 -0.91 6.31
C GLN A 93 5.74 -1.06 5.99
N TRP A 94 4.93 -1.23 7.01
CA TRP A 94 3.48 -1.31 6.87
C TRP A 94 2.82 -0.38 7.87
N VAL A 95 2.24 0.69 7.35
CA VAL A 95 1.53 1.70 8.14
C VAL A 95 0.05 1.61 7.79
N ILE A 96 -0.81 1.57 8.80
CA ILE A 96 -2.25 1.35 8.63
C ILE A 96 -3.00 2.39 9.47
N GLU A 97 -4.04 2.98 8.91
CA GLU A 97 -5.00 3.77 9.68
C GLU A 97 -5.71 2.88 10.71
N ASP A 98 -5.73 3.31 11.97
CA ASP A 98 -6.40 2.55 13.04
C ASP A 98 -7.92 2.76 13.00
N ASN A 99 -8.53 2.33 11.90
CA ASN A 99 -9.95 2.44 11.60
C ASN A 99 -10.58 1.05 11.40
N PHE A 100 -10.65 0.27 12.47
CA PHE A 100 -11.14 -1.10 12.48
C PHE A 100 -12.46 -1.19 13.23
N ILE A 101 -13.55 -1.56 12.55
CA ILE A 101 -14.90 -1.58 13.13
C ILE A 101 -15.14 -2.75 14.11
N ALA A 102 -14.38 -3.84 13.98
CA ALA A 102 -14.59 -5.06 14.77
C ALA A 102 -13.34 -5.45 15.60
N GLY A 103 -12.48 -4.47 15.86
CA GLY A 103 -11.16 -4.73 16.45
C GLY A 103 -10.16 -5.26 15.41
N ARG A 104 -8.90 -5.34 15.82
CA ARG A 104 -7.78 -5.76 14.96
C ARG A 104 -6.80 -6.66 15.73
N PRO A 105 -6.02 -7.47 15.01
CA PRO A 105 -4.90 -8.19 15.62
C PRO A 105 -3.83 -7.22 16.15
N ALA A 106 -3.03 -7.66 17.11
CA ALA A 106 -1.94 -6.90 17.70
C ALA A 106 -0.70 -6.91 16.78
N TRP A 107 -0.85 -6.39 15.54
CA TRP A 107 0.19 -6.39 14.52
C TRP A 107 1.35 -5.45 14.83
N GLU A 108 1.17 -4.49 15.72
CA GLU A 108 2.25 -3.67 16.27
C GLU A 108 3.37 -4.52 16.91
N LYS A 109 3.04 -5.72 17.41
CA LYS A 109 4.02 -6.66 17.97
C LYS A 109 4.94 -7.30 16.92
N VAL A 110 4.60 -7.17 15.65
CA VAL A 110 5.36 -7.69 14.51
C VAL A 110 5.81 -6.58 13.55
N GLY A 111 5.82 -5.33 14.02
CA GLY A 111 6.41 -4.19 13.30
C GLY A 111 5.44 -3.39 12.44
N VAL A 112 4.13 -3.62 12.52
CA VAL A 112 3.15 -2.74 11.88
C VAL A 112 2.98 -1.45 12.67
N THR A 113 2.98 -0.32 11.98
CA THR A 113 2.69 0.99 12.56
C THR A 113 1.23 1.33 12.37
N PHE A 114 0.54 1.69 13.45
CA PHE A 114 -0.81 2.23 13.39
C PHE A 114 -0.80 3.74 13.57
N THR A 115 -1.61 4.45 12.76
CA THR A 115 -1.72 5.90 12.77
C THR A 115 -3.17 6.32 12.55
N HIS A 116 -3.49 7.58 12.83
CA HIS A 116 -4.78 8.17 12.45
C HIS A 116 -4.77 8.70 11.01
N ASP A 117 -3.59 8.95 10.43
CA ASP A 117 -3.42 9.46 9.08
C ASP A 117 -2.17 8.86 8.44
N VAL A 118 -2.33 8.13 7.34
CA VAL A 118 -1.20 7.55 6.59
C VAL A 118 -0.58 8.55 5.60
N THR A 119 -1.23 9.68 5.34
CA THR A 119 -0.82 10.63 4.30
C THR A 119 0.63 11.08 4.42
N PRO A 120 1.16 11.44 5.62
CA PRO A 120 2.57 11.82 5.75
C PRO A 120 3.53 10.70 5.34
N TYR A 121 3.20 9.45 5.65
CA TYR A 121 4.00 8.27 5.27
C TYR A 121 3.95 8.01 3.77
N GLU A 122 2.78 8.16 3.15
CA GLU A 122 2.63 8.04 1.69
C GLU A 122 3.46 9.10 0.96
N ILE A 123 3.39 10.37 1.40
CA ILE A 123 4.15 11.47 0.81
C ILE A 123 5.65 11.22 0.98
N MET A 124 6.10 10.81 2.16
CA MET A 124 7.49 10.48 2.43
C MET A 124 8.00 9.38 1.48
N LYS A 125 7.27 8.26 1.38
CA LYS A 125 7.62 7.16 0.48
C LYS A 125 7.67 7.60 -0.99
N LEU A 126 6.66 8.32 -1.45
CA LEU A 126 6.59 8.79 -2.84
C LEU A 126 7.73 9.74 -3.18
N SER A 127 8.05 10.65 -2.26
CA SER A 127 9.05 11.69 -2.49
C SER A 127 10.49 11.18 -2.34
N LEU A 128 10.75 10.29 -1.38
CA LEU A 128 12.09 9.75 -1.16
C LEU A 128 12.34 8.51 -2.01
N LEU A 129 11.52 7.47 -1.87
CA LEU A 129 11.75 6.19 -2.54
C LEU A 129 11.38 6.21 -4.02
N ASN A 130 10.11 6.52 -4.31
CA ASN A 130 9.60 6.42 -5.69
C ASN A 130 10.23 7.47 -6.61
N ALA A 131 10.39 8.71 -6.14
CA ALA A 131 11.03 9.77 -6.92
C ALA A 131 12.53 9.47 -7.17
N SER A 132 13.24 8.91 -6.19
CA SER A 132 14.63 8.47 -6.34
C SER A 132 14.77 7.38 -7.40
N HIS A 133 13.87 6.39 -7.42
CA HIS A 133 13.83 5.39 -8.49
C HIS A 133 13.59 6.01 -9.86
N THR A 134 12.68 6.97 -9.96
CA THR A 134 12.40 7.70 -11.21
C THR A 134 13.62 8.47 -11.67
N LEU A 135 14.27 9.20 -10.76
CA LEU A 135 15.48 9.96 -11.05
C LEU A 135 16.63 9.08 -11.54
N LEU A 136 16.82 7.90 -10.94
CA LEU A 136 17.83 6.92 -11.35
C LEU A 136 17.56 6.31 -12.72
N SER A 137 16.31 5.98 -13.01
CA SER A 137 15.93 5.08 -14.09
C SER A 137 16.37 5.60 -15.46
N TYR A 138 16.15 6.88 -15.73
CA TYR A 138 16.43 7.45 -17.05
C TYR A 138 17.92 7.55 -17.37
N PRO A 139 18.75 8.23 -16.57
CA PRO A 139 20.17 8.37 -16.88
C PRO A 139 20.89 7.01 -16.83
N ALA A 140 20.57 6.16 -15.86
CA ALA A 140 21.15 4.84 -15.74
C ALA A 140 20.81 3.94 -16.93
N TYR A 141 19.57 3.99 -17.42
CA TYR A 141 19.19 3.26 -18.63
C TYR A 141 19.97 3.72 -19.86
N MET A 142 20.17 5.02 -20.00
CA MET A 142 20.96 5.60 -21.11
C MET A 142 22.43 5.18 -21.07
N GLU A 143 23.01 5.00 -19.87
CA GLU A 143 24.37 4.48 -19.68
C GLU A 143 24.47 2.93 -19.76
N GLY A 144 23.37 2.24 -20.04
CA GLY A 144 23.37 0.78 -20.25
C GLY A 144 23.05 -0.06 -19.00
N PHE A 145 22.80 0.55 -17.84
CA PHE A 145 22.36 -0.17 -16.67
C PHE A 145 20.95 -0.75 -16.84
N ARG A 146 20.68 -1.89 -16.20
CA ARG A 146 19.37 -2.57 -16.25
C ARG A 146 18.87 -3.01 -14.88
N LYS A 147 19.67 -2.85 -13.84
CA LYS A 147 19.32 -3.24 -12.46
C LYS A 147 19.76 -2.15 -11.49
N VAL A 148 18.94 -1.92 -10.47
CA VAL A 148 19.17 -0.86 -9.47
C VAL A 148 20.41 -1.16 -8.62
N ASP A 149 20.65 -2.42 -8.27
CA ASP A 149 21.85 -2.84 -7.52
C ASP A 149 23.14 -2.48 -8.26
N ALA A 150 23.16 -2.69 -9.59
CA ALA A 150 24.30 -2.31 -10.42
C ALA A 150 24.49 -0.79 -10.50
N VAL A 151 23.40 -0.02 -10.59
CA VAL A 151 23.43 1.45 -10.57
C VAL A 151 23.96 1.96 -9.24
N MET A 152 23.48 1.39 -8.14
CA MET A 152 23.88 1.79 -6.78
C MET A 152 25.30 1.35 -6.40
N ALA A 153 25.95 0.47 -7.19
CA ALA A 153 27.37 0.21 -7.07
C ALA A 153 28.24 1.37 -7.62
N ASP A 154 27.71 2.20 -8.51
CA ASP A 154 28.39 3.38 -9.07
C ASP A 154 28.28 4.58 -8.10
N GLU A 155 29.44 5.14 -7.70
CA GLU A 155 29.51 6.27 -6.77
C GLU A 155 28.84 7.54 -7.26
N ARG A 156 28.84 7.77 -8.57
CA ARG A 156 28.18 8.97 -9.15
C ARG A 156 26.69 8.96 -8.89
N TYR A 157 26.06 7.80 -9.08
CA TYR A 157 24.63 7.63 -8.85
C TYR A 157 24.30 7.68 -7.37
N ARG A 158 25.10 7.04 -6.51
CA ARG A 158 24.92 7.15 -5.04
C ARG A 158 24.99 8.60 -4.56
N ALA A 159 26.00 9.36 -5.04
CA ALA A 159 26.17 10.76 -4.68
C ALA A 159 24.99 11.61 -5.18
N MET A 160 24.53 11.37 -6.41
CA MET A 160 23.38 12.06 -7.01
C MET A 160 22.11 11.82 -6.18
N ILE A 161 21.80 10.58 -5.85
CA ILE A 161 20.61 10.23 -5.07
C ILE A 161 20.69 10.79 -3.66
N LYS A 162 21.84 10.68 -2.99
CA LYS A 162 22.02 11.25 -1.66
C LYS A 162 21.83 12.76 -1.66
N LEU A 163 22.35 13.43 -2.67
CA LEU A 163 22.19 14.88 -2.81
C LEU A 163 20.71 15.26 -3.05
N PHE A 164 20.04 14.55 -3.94
CA PHE A 164 18.61 14.75 -4.22
C PHE A 164 17.76 14.55 -2.95
N MET A 165 17.95 13.41 -2.27
CA MET A 165 17.18 13.12 -1.05
C MET A 165 17.40 14.18 0.03
N ASN A 166 18.66 14.51 0.34
CA ASN A 166 18.98 15.38 1.48
C ASN A 166 18.71 16.86 1.22
N ARG A 167 18.95 17.34 -0.01
CA ARG A 167 18.85 18.76 -0.33
C ARG A 167 17.49 19.14 -0.94
N ASP A 168 17.03 18.30 -1.84
CA ASP A 168 15.91 18.69 -2.72
C ASP A 168 14.56 18.08 -2.23
N VAL A 169 14.58 17.07 -1.36
CA VAL A 169 13.37 16.37 -0.90
C VAL A 169 13.16 16.49 0.61
N THR A 170 14.07 16.00 1.41
CA THR A 170 13.92 15.90 2.87
C THR A 170 13.45 17.20 3.54
N PRO A 171 13.96 18.40 3.18
CA PRO A 171 13.50 19.65 3.80
C PRO A 171 12.03 20.00 3.56
N TYR A 172 11.37 19.36 2.59
CA TYR A 172 10.02 19.69 2.15
C TYR A 172 9.00 18.56 2.41
N VAL A 173 9.47 17.41 2.87
CA VAL A 173 8.59 16.27 3.15
C VAL A 173 8.02 16.39 4.56
N PRO A 174 6.70 16.20 4.76
CA PRO A 174 6.14 16.11 6.09
C PRO A 174 6.71 14.91 6.82
N VAL A 175 7.27 15.16 8.01
CA VAL A 175 7.85 14.10 8.86
C VAL A 175 6.75 13.52 9.73
N PRO A 176 6.43 12.24 9.59
CA PRO A 176 5.49 11.58 10.51
C PRO A 176 6.04 11.57 11.94
N GLU A 177 5.14 11.58 12.92
CA GLU A 177 5.53 11.53 14.33
C GLU A 177 6.39 10.30 14.63
N GLY A 178 7.53 10.52 15.27
CA GLY A 178 8.45 9.43 15.66
C GLY A 178 9.33 8.88 14.54
N VAL A 179 9.31 9.49 13.35
CA VAL A 179 10.16 9.12 12.21
C VAL A 179 11.38 10.03 12.15
N ASP A 180 12.56 9.43 12.09
CA ASP A 180 13.81 10.11 11.77
C ASP A 180 14.13 9.91 10.30
N LEU A 181 14.19 10.99 9.52
CA LEU A 181 14.50 10.93 8.08
C LEU A 181 16.01 10.80 7.79
N GLU A 182 16.86 10.98 8.80
CA GLU A 182 18.31 10.87 8.65
C GLU A 182 18.85 9.48 9.05
N ALA A 183 18.02 8.65 9.69
CA ALA A 183 18.36 7.29 10.11
C ALA A 183 18.18 6.30 8.96
#